data_e4a1de010eea55ac453f418ce82cce58
#
_entry.id   e4a1de010eea55ac453f418ce82cce58
#
_cell.length_a   1.000
_cell.length_b   1.000
_cell.length_c   1.000
_cell.angle_alpha   90.00
_cell.angle_beta   90.00
_cell.angle_gamma   90.00
#
_symmetry.space_group_name_H-M   'P 1'
#
loop_
_entity.id
_entity.type
_entity.pdbx_description
1 polymer ?
#
loop_
_entity_poly.entity_id
_entity_poly.type
_entity_poly.pdbx_seq_one_letter_code
_entity_poly.pdbx_strand_id
1 'polypeptide(L)'
;DIDRLRSQVKEVEIITPSVARWGSKAVYEDKKYDCSVKGLYPDYLHIESQEMAYGRFINEVDIREARKVCVIGKRIYESLFKPGENPCGKYVRVDGIYYQVIGMSSSEGDMNIQGRASEAVTLPFTTMQQTYNLGGQIDVVCFTAKQGVKVSELQPKMEQIIKAAHYIAPNDKQAVMYLNAEAMFSMVDNLFNGI
;
A
#
# COMPACT_ATOMS: atom_id res chain seq x y z
N ASP A 1 12.02 3.63 12.33
CA ASP A 1 11.70 2.38 13.05
C ASP A 1 11.66 1.14 12.14
N ILE A 2 11.33 1.30 10.84
CA ILE A 2 11.43 0.20 9.87
C ILE A 2 12.89 -0.26 9.74
N ASP A 3 13.83 0.65 9.70
CA ASP A 3 15.26 0.32 9.65
C ASP A 3 15.72 -0.43 10.91
N ARG A 4 15.12 -0.09 12.04
CA ARG A 4 15.38 -0.79 13.30
C ARG A 4 14.86 -2.23 13.25
N LEU A 5 13.67 -2.44 12.70
CA LEU A 5 13.13 -3.79 12.50
C LEU A 5 14.03 -4.61 11.57
N ARG A 6 14.48 -4.02 10.46
CA ARG A 6 15.40 -4.69 9.54
C ARG A 6 16.70 -5.11 10.22
N SER A 7 17.22 -4.29 11.11
CA SER A 7 18.48 -4.57 11.81
C SER A 7 18.32 -5.60 12.94
N GLN A 8 17.18 -5.64 13.61
CA GLN A 8 16.94 -6.49 14.78
C GLN A 8 16.33 -7.84 14.45
N VAL A 9 15.58 -7.95 13.36
CA VAL A 9 14.94 -9.20 12.94
C VAL A 9 15.53 -9.67 11.63
N LYS A 10 16.58 -10.48 11.73
CA LYS A 10 17.34 -10.97 10.56
C LYS A 10 16.57 -11.98 9.71
N GLU A 11 15.53 -12.57 10.26
CA GLU A 11 14.71 -13.58 9.59
C GLU A 11 13.69 -12.97 8.64
N VAL A 12 13.56 -11.64 8.64
CA VAL A 12 12.69 -10.91 7.71
C VAL A 12 13.40 -10.68 6.38
N GLU A 13 12.73 -11.03 5.27
CA GLU A 13 13.25 -10.76 3.93
C GLU A 13 12.86 -9.36 3.46
N ILE A 14 11.56 -9.07 3.45
CA ILE A 14 11.00 -7.78 3.06
C ILE A 14 10.19 -7.24 4.23
N ILE A 15 10.35 -5.96 4.50
CA ILE A 15 9.51 -5.22 5.43
C ILE A 15 9.17 -3.86 4.82
N THR A 16 7.88 -3.52 4.77
CA THR A 16 7.43 -2.28 4.17
C THR A 16 6.20 -1.74 4.90
N PRO A 17 6.18 -0.44 5.23
CA PRO A 17 5.02 0.19 5.86
C PRO A 17 3.99 0.61 4.81
N SER A 18 2.76 0.79 5.27
CA SER A 18 1.66 1.28 4.45
C SER A 18 0.80 2.21 5.27
N VAL A 19 0.31 3.27 4.64
CA VAL A 19 -0.72 4.15 5.19
C VAL A 19 -1.88 4.21 4.20
N ALA A 20 -3.09 4.43 4.71
CA ALA A 20 -4.27 4.52 3.87
C ALA A 20 -5.23 5.60 4.36
N ARG A 21 -6.03 6.09 3.43
CA ARG A 21 -7.14 6.99 3.70
C ARG A 21 -8.36 6.51 2.93
N TRP A 22 -9.50 6.51 3.62
CA TRP A 22 -10.78 6.07 3.08
C TRP A 22 -11.69 7.26 2.77
N GLY A 23 -12.67 7.03 1.91
CA GLY A 23 -13.69 8.03 1.65
C GLY A 23 -13.23 9.19 0.77
N SER A 24 -12.21 8.97 -0.04
CA SER A 24 -11.70 9.95 -1.00
C SER A 24 -12.39 9.77 -2.35
N LYS A 25 -12.28 10.79 -3.19
CA LYS A 25 -12.77 10.76 -4.58
C LYS A 25 -11.66 11.11 -5.53
N ALA A 26 -11.50 10.28 -6.56
CA ALA A 26 -10.63 10.59 -7.69
C ALA A 26 -11.46 11.29 -8.76
N VAL A 27 -10.99 12.42 -9.25
CA VAL A 27 -11.69 13.25 -10.23
C VAL A 27 -10.79 13.47 -11.44
N TYR A 28 -11.36 13.20 -12.61
CA TYR A 28 -10.72 13.51 -13.89
C TYR A 28 -11.76 14.11 -14.82
N GLU A 29 -11.54 15.37 -15.25
CA GLU A 29 -12.51 16.15 -16.00
C GLU A 29 -13.84 16.23 -15.22
N ASP A 30 -14.95 15.75 -15.81
CA ASP A 30 -16.28 15.73 -15.19
C ASP A 30 -16.64 14.39 -14.52
N LYS A 31 -15.69 13.46 -14.48
CA LYS A 31 -15.88 12.10 -13.95
C LYS A 31 -15.26 11.96 -12.58
N LYS A 32 -15.89 11.17 -11.72
CA LYS A 32 -15.42 10.90 -10.35
C LYS A 32 -15.69 9.45 -9.95
N TYR A 33 -14.86 8.97 -9.05
CA TYR A 33 -14.96 7.62 -8.52
C TYR A 33 -14.54 7.64 -7.04
N ASP A 34 -15.34 6.98 -6.19
CA ASP A 34 -15.00 6.83 -4.78
C ASP A 34 -13.87 5.83 -4.63
N CYS A 35 -12.81 6.23 -3.96
CA CYS A 35 -11.60 5.44 -3.87
C CYS A 35 -10.97 5.47 -2.48
N SER A 36 -10.08 4.52 -2.23
CA SER A 36 -9.09 4.63 -1.16
C SER A 36 -7.80 5.25 -1.70
N VAL A 37 -7.02 5.86 -0.81
CA VAL A 37 -5.69 6.37 -1.12
C VAL A 37 -4.70 5.59 -0.28
N LYS A 38 -3.65 5.07 -0.90
CA LYS A 38 -2.60 4.31 -0.23
C LYS A 38 -1.26 4.97 -0.43
N GLY A 39 -0.46 5.04 0.63
CA GLY A 39 0.95 5.42 0.54
C GLY A 39 1.80 4.16 0.65
N LEU A 40 2.56 3.86 -0.39
CA LEU A 40 3.34 2.63 -0.49
C LEU A 40 4.78 2.91 -0.89
N TYR A 41 5.65 1.96 -0.54
CA TYR A 41 7.02 1.87 -1.07
C TYR A 41 7.07 0.89 -2.23
N PRO A 42 8.11 0.97 -3.09
CA PRO A 42 8.28 0.00 -4.19
C PRO A 42 8.31 -1.46 -3.73
N ASP A 43 8.85 -1.73 -2.54
CA ASP A 43 8.94 -3.07 -1.97
C ASP A 43 7.57 -3.73 -1.75
N TYR A 44 6.50 -2.96 -1.74
CA TYR A 44 5.15 -3.50 -1.59
C TYR A 44 4.78 -4.50 -2.69
N LEU A 45 5.39 -4.41 -3.87
CA LEU A 45 5.17 -5.37 -4.95
C LEU A 45 5.62 -6.79 -4.60
N HIS A 46 6.49 -6.95 -3.60
CA HIS A 46 6.87 -8.26 -3.06
C HIS A 46 5.81 -8.85 -2.13
N ILE A 47 4.93 -8.00 -1.60
CA ILE A 47 3.79 -8.42 -0.76
C ILE A 47 2.60 -8.78 -1.65
N GLU A 48 2.26 -7.89 -2.57
CA GLU A 48 1.16 -8.04 -3.51
C GLU A 48 1.64 -7.67 -4.91
N SER A 49 1.81 -8.70 -5.75
CA SER A 49 2.23 -8.50 -7.14
C SER A 49 1.13 -7.80 -7.93
N GLN A 50 1.51 -6.81 -8.74
CA GLN A 50 0.59 -6.06 -9.57
C GLN A 50 1.09 -6.01 -11.01
N GLU A 51 0.19 -6.28 -11.96
CA GLU A 51 0.48 -6.10 -13.37
C GLU A 51 0.16 -4.67 -13.81
N MET A 52 1.09 -4.05 -14.50
CA MET A 52 0.91 -2.70 -15.01
C MET A 52 0.44 -2.77 -16.46
N ALA A 53 -0.81 -2.37 -16.71
CA ALA A 53 -1.34 -2.26 -18.07
C ALA A 53 -0.76 -1.04 -18.80
N TYR A 54 -0.49 0.04 -18.07
CA TYR A 54 0.17 1.25 -18.57
C TYR A 54 1.21 1.71 -17.57
N GLY A 55 2.33 2.21 -18.07
CA GLY A 55 3.34 2.86 -17.25
C GLY A 55 4.04 1.96 -16.25
N ARG A 56 4.30 2.49 -15.07
CA ARG A 56 5.12 1.85 -14.04
C ARG A 56 4.56 2.06 -12.64
N PHE A 57 5.06 1.28 -11.70
CA PHE A 57 4.78 1.45 -10.27
C PHE A 57 5.69 2.53 -9.65
N ILE A 58 5.43 2.88 -8.40
CA ILE A 58 6.25 3.82 -7.60
C ILE A 58 7.69 3.31 -7.54
N ASN A 59 8.65 4.21 -7.70
CA ASN A 59 10.08 3.88 -7.58
C ASN A 59 10.76 4.69 -6.47
N GLU A 60 12.04 4.40 -6.23
CA GLU A 60 12.81 5.04 -5.16
C GLU A 60 12.96 6.56 -5.34
N VAL A 61 13.01 7.04 -6.57
CA VAL A 61 13.11 8.48 -6.86
C VAL A 61 11.82 9.18 -6.45
N ASP A 62 10.67 8.57 -6.74
CA ASP A 62 9.36 9.10 -6.33
C ASP A 62 9.28 9.25 -4.81
N ILE A 63 9.80 8.28 -4.08
CA ILE A 63 9.86 8.27 -2.61
C ILE A 63 10.78 9.40 -2.12
N ARG A 64 12.01 9.42 -2.62
CA ARG A 64 13.03 10.37 -2.16
C ARG A 64 12.63 11.82 -2.38
N GLU A 65 12.01 12.11 -3.52
CA GLU A 65 11.59 13.45 -3.89
C GLU A 65 10.16 13.77 -3.46
N ALA A 66 9.45 12.82 -2.88
CA ALA A 66 8.02 12.94 -2.52
C ALA A 66 7.20 13.49 -3.68
N ARG A 67 7.33 12.87 -4.84
CA ARG A 67 6.70 13.33 -6.07
C ARG A 67 5.18 13.23 -6.02
N LYS A 68 4.49 14.22 -6.57
CA LYS A 68 3.02 14.19 -6.70
C LYS A 68 2.62 13.37 -7.93
N VAL A 69 2.86 12.08 -7.84
CA VAL A 69 2.54 11.08 -8.87
C VAL A 69 1.66 10.00 -8.26
N CYS A 70 0.92 9.28 -9.10
CA CYS A 70 0.05 8.22 -8.63
C CYS A 70 -0.02 7.04 -9.60
N VAL A 71 -0.32 5.88 -9.04
CA VAL A 71 -0.72 4.69 -9.78
C VAL A 71 -2.20 4.48 -9.51
N ILE A 72 -3.00 4.35 -10.55
CA ILE A 72 -4.44 4.14 -10.40
C ILE A 72 -4.79 2.67 -10.63
N GLY A 73 -5.78 2.20 -9.87
CA GLY A 73 -6.32 0.85 -10.04
C GLY A 73 -7.24 0.73 -11.24
N LYS A 74 -7.53 -0.50 -11.63
CA LYS A 74 -8.32 -0.83 -12.81
C LYS A 74 -9.71 -0.20 -12.79
N ARG A 75 -10.41 -0.25 -11.68
CA ARG A 75 -11.78 0.28 -11.57
C ARG A 75 -11.81 1.81 -11.64
N ILE A 76 -10.79 2.46 -11.10
CA ILE A 76 -10.64 3.91 -11.22
C ILE A 76 -10.42 4.27 -12.69
N TYR A 77 -9.52 3.55 -13.36
CA TYR A 77 -9.25 3.77 -14.77
C TYR A 77 -10.51 3.63 -15.63
N GLU A 78 -11.26 2.54 -15.45
CA GLU A 78 -12.49 2.29 -16.22
C GLU A 78 -13.55 3.36 -16.00
N SER A 79 -13.58 3.97 -14.81
CA SER A 79 -14.56 5.00 -14.46
C SER A 79 -14.17 6.40 -14.95
N LEU A 80 -12.88 6.72 -15.01
CA LEU A 80 -12.39 8.06 -15.32
C LEU A 80 -11.92 8.23 -16.77
N PHE A 81 -11.42 7.17 -17.38
CA PHE A 81 -10.81 7.22 -18.71
C PHE A 81 -11.60 6.39 -19.71
N LYS A 82 -11.42 6.69 -20.99
CA LYS A 82 -12.03 5.94 -22.08
C LYS A 82 -11.29 4.61 -22.26
N PRO A 83 -11.99 3.53 -22.68
CA PRO A 83 -11.34 2.26 -23.01
C PRO A 83 -10.19 2.44 -24.01
N GLY A 84 -9.02 1.90 -23.64
CA GLY A 84 -7.81 2.00 -24.47
C GLY A 84 -7.06 3.32 -24.41
N GLU A 85 -7.57 4.31 -23.68
CA GLU A 85 -6.86 5.57 -23.45
C GLU A 85 -5.66 5.35 -22.52
N ASN A 86 -4.49 5.87 -22.89
CA ASN A 86 -3.32 5.84 -22.02
C ASN A 86 -3.47 6.92 -20.93
N PRO A 87 -3.61 6.56 -19.65
CA PRO A 87 -3.80 7.55 -18.59
C PRO A 87 -2.50 8.22 -18.15
N CYS A 88 -1.35 7.68 -18.51
CA CYS A 88 -0.06 8.19 -18.05
C CYS A 88 0.21 9.60 -18.60
N GLY A 89 0.67 10.47 -17.71
CA GLY A 89 0.87 11.88 -18.02
C GLY A 89 -0.34 12.77 -17.75
N LYS A 90 -1.53 12.19 -17.57
CA LYS A 90 -2.74 12.92 -17.19
C LYS A 90 -2.72 13.20 -15.68
N TYR A 91 -3.52 14.19 -15.27
CA TYR A 91 -3.61 14.57 -13.86
C TYR A 91 -4.97 14.19 -13.30
N VAL A 92 -4.95 13.47 -12.19
CA VAL A 92 -6.15 13.10 -11.43
C VAL A 92 -6.14 13.89 -10.12
N ARG A 93 -7.27 14.50 -9.78
CA ARG A 93 -7.41 15.22 -8.52
C ARG A 93 -8.00 14.31 -7.46
N VAL A 94 -7.31 14.24 -6.31
CA VAL A 94 -7.76 13.48 -5.15
C VAL A 94 -7.63 14.36 -3.91
N ASP A 95 -8.72 14.53 -3.18
CA ASP A 95 -8.78 15.38 -1.98
C ASP A 95 -8.24 16.81 -2.25
N GLY A 96 -8.56 17.36 -3.42
CA GLY A 96 -8.16 18.71 -3.81
C GLY A 96 -6.75 18.84 -4.37
N ILE A 97 -6.00 17.77 -4.50
CA ILE A 97 -4.61 17.77 -4.95
C ILE A 97 -4.47 17.01 -6.26
N TYR A 98 -3.72 17.59 -7.21
CA TYR A 98 -3.45 16.98 -8.50
C TYR A 98 -2.23 16.08 -8.43
N TYR A 99 -2.40 14.83 -8.89
CA TYR A 99 -1.33 13.85 -9.03
C TYR A 99 -1.22 13.45 -10.50
N GLN A 100 -0.01 13.39 -11.00
CA GLN A 100 0.23 12.89 -12.36
C GLN A 100 0.19 11.36 -12.35
N VAL A 101 -0.63 10.79 -13.22
CA VAL A 101 -0.69 9.34 -13.38
C VAL A 101 0.60 8.85 -14.04
N ILE A 102 1.29 7.91 -13.39
CA ILE A 102 2.51 7.29 -13.90
C ILE A 102 2.30 5.83 -14.28
N GLY A 103 1.20 5.23 -13.83
CA GLY A 103 0.88 3.86 -14.14
C GLY A 103 -0.56 3.51 -13.81
N MET A 104 -1.03 2.43 -14.42
CA MET A 104 -2.34 1.86 -14.17
C MET A 104 -2.17 0.35 -13.96
N SER A 105 -2.60 -0.11 -12.78
CA SER A 105 -2.57 -1.52 -12.43
C SER A 105 -3.83 -2.21 -12.96
N SER A 106 -3.64 -3.28 -13.71
CA SER A 106 -4.74 -4.10 -14.22
C SER A 106 -5.17 -5.22 -13.27
N SER A 107 -4.44 -5.40 -12.17
CA SER A 107 -4.72 -6.45 -11.20
C SER A 107 -6.03 -6.20 -10.45
N GLU A 108 -6.89 -7.23 -10.39
CA GLU A 108 -8.08 -7.20 -9.53
C GLU A 108 -7.70 -7.24 -8.06
N GLY A 109 -6.57 -7.89 -7.73
CA GLY A 109 -6.05 -8.03 -6.39
C GLY A 109 -6.76 -9.14 -5.61
N ASP A 110 -6.03 -10.20 -5.30
CA ASP A 110 -6.52 -11.29 -4.45
C ASP A 110 -6.48 -10.91 -2.97
N MET A 111 -5.79 -9.82 -2.64
CA MET A 111 -5.57 -9.34 -1.29
C MET A 111 -6.34 -8.05 -1.05
N ASN A 112 -6.93 -7.95 0.14
CA ASN A 112 -7.58 -6.73 0.60
C ASN A 112 -6.78 -6.17 1.79
N ILE A 113 -5.65 -5.53 1.47
CA ILE A 113 -4.82 -4.85 2.47
C ILE A 113 -5.16 -3.36 2.39
N GLN A 114 -5.93 -2.86 3.34
CA GLN A 114 -6.41 -1.48 3.35
C GLN A 114 -7.17 -1.10 2.06
N GLY A 115 -8.02 -2.00 1.61
CA GLY A 115 -8.74 -1.86 0.35
C GLY A 115 -8.05 -2.57 -0.81
N ARG A 116 -8.81 -2.82 -1.85
CA ARG A 116 -8.33 -3.54 -3.04
C ARG A 116 -7.51 -2.60 -3.93
N ALA A 117 -6.46 -3.12 -4.53
CA ALA A 117 -5.63 -2.37 -5.48
C ALA A 117 -6.43 -1.78 -6.65
N SER A 118 -7.47 -2.51 -7.12
CA SER A 118 -8.33 -2.06 -8.22
C SER A 118 -9.12 -0.78 -7.92
N GLU A 119 -9.33 -0.46 -6.65
CA GLU A 119 -10.12 0.70 -6.18
C GLU A 119 -9.26 1.75 -5.49
N ALA A 120 -7.95 1.65 -5.59
CA ALA A 120 -7.02 2.50 -4.89
C ALA A 120 -6.27 3.45 -5.83
N VAL A 121 -6.05 4.67 -5.33
CA VAL A 121 -5.01 5.57 -5.85
C VAL A 121 -3.79 5.38 -4.97
N THR A 122 -2.71 4.91 -5.56
CA THR A 122 -1.46 4.65 -4.83
C THR A 122 -0.50 5.81 -5.04
N LEU A 123 -0.02 6.38 -3.93
CA LEU A 123 0.95 7.46 -3.89
C LEU A 123 2.28 6.94 -3.34
N PRO A 124 3.40 7.61 -3.64
CA PRO A 124 4.62 7.38 -2.88
C PRO A 124 4.34 7.59 -1.39
N PHE A 125 4.86 6.73 -0.53
CA PHE A 125 4.61 6.80 0.91
C PHE A 125 4.93 8.18 1.48
N THR A 126 6.07 8.76 1.10
CA THR A 126 6.51 10.08 1.53
C THR A 126 5.59 11.20 1.04
N THR A 127 5.07 11.09 -0.16
CA THR A 127 4.09 12.03 -0.71
C THR A 127 2.83 12.05 0.14
N MET A 128 2.34 10.88 0.51
CA MET A 128 1.14 10.78 1.34
C MET A 128 1.38 11.35 2.74
N GLN A 129 2.53 11.07 3.34
CA GLN A 129 2.89 11.64 4.64
C GLN A 129 2.86 13.18 4.64
N GLN A 130 3.42 13.79 3.62
CA GLN A 130 3.47 15.25 3.49
C GLN A 130 2.10 15.84 3.15
N THR A 131 1.43 15.27 2.18
CA THR A 131 0.18 15.79 1.63
C THR A 131 -0.96 15.76 2.66
N TYR A 132 -1.05 14.69 3.43
CA TYR A 132 -2.08 14.52 4.46
C TYR A 132 -1.57 14.86 5.87
N ASN A 133 -0.36 15.40 5.97
CA ASN A 133 0.25 15.82 7.24
C ASN A 133 0.25 14.71 8.29
N LEU A 134 0.66 13.51 7.89
CA LEU A 134 0.60 12.31 8.72
C LEU A 134 1.81 12.16 9.67
N GLY A 135 2.88 12.96 9.47
CA GLY A 135 4.11 12.82 10.24
C GLY A 135 4.72 11.44 10.05
N GLY A 136 4.97 10.75 11.15
CA GLY A 136 5.52 9.40 11.13
C GLY A 136 4.46 8.29 11.19
N GLN A 137 3.20 8.60 10.92
CA GLN A 137 2.12 7.61 11.03
C GLN A 137 2.30 6.45 10.06
N ILE A 138 2.14 5.24 10.58
CA ILE A 138 2.12 3.98 9.82
C ILE A 138 0.88 3.22 10.29
N ASP A 139 0.04 2.80 9.35
CA ASP A 139 -1.17 2.05 9.69
C ASP A 139 -0.91 0.54 9.69
N VAL A 140 -0.13 0.07 8.73
CA VAL A 140 0.16 -1.35 8.55
C VAL A 140 1.64 -1.53 8.22
N VAL A 141 2.23 -2.57 8.79
CA VAL A 141 3.55 -3.05 8.40
C VAL A 141 3.37 -4.41 7.76
N CYS A 142 3.79 -4.53 6.50
CA CYS A 142 3.77 -5.77 5.76
C CYS A 142 5.17 -6.36 5.74
N PHE A 143 5.27 -7.67 5.89
CA PHE A 143 6.59 -8.33 5.88
C PHE A 143 6.52 -9.73 5.31
N THR A 144 7.66 -10.21 4.82
CA THR A 144 7.85 -11.59 4.41
C THR A 144 9.03 -12.19 5.18
N ALA A 145 8.98 -13.49 5.43
CA ALA A 145 10.06 -14.22 6.08
C ALA A 145 11.07 -14.72 5.04
N LYS A 146 12.32 -14.84 5.44
CA LYS A 146 13.33 -15.54 4.64
C LYS A 146 12.97 -17.00 4.45
N GLN A 147 13.50 -17.61 3.39
CA GLN A 147 13.25 -19.00 3.07
C GLN A 147 13.57 -19.90 4.27
N GLY A 148 12.65 -20.82 4.58
CA GLY A 148 12.79 -21.74 5.71
C GLY A 148 12.34 -21.20 7.05
N VAL A 149 11.93 -19.93 7.13
CA VAL A 149 11.41 -19.30 8.34
C VAL A 149 9.91 -19.18 8.26
N LYS A 150 9.20 -19.62 9.31
CA LYS A 150 7.75 -19.45 9.39
C LYS A 150 7.39 -18.02 9.81
N VAL A 151 6.57 -17.36 9.02
CA VAL A 151 6.15 -15.99 9.28
C VAL A 151 5.44 -15.87 10.62
N SER A 152 4.65 -16.88 11.02
CA SER A 152 3.96 -16.91 12.31
C SER A 152 4.89 -16.84 13.52
N GLU A 153 6.14 -17.27 13.38
CA GLU A 153 7.14 -17.20 14.44
C GLU A 153 7.74 -15.80 14.59
N LEU A 154 7.71 -15.00 13.52
CA LEU A 154 8.26 -13.65 13.53
C LEU A 154 7.27 -12.61 14.08
N GLN A 155 5.99 -12.86 13.95
CA GLN A 155 4.95 -11.90 14.31
C GLN A 155 5.09 -11.37 15.74
N PRO A 156 5.25 -12.22 16.78
CA PRO A 156 5.40 -11.72 18.15
C PRO A 156 6.65 -10.88 18.39
N LYS A 157 7.76 -11.22 17.71
CA LYS A 157 9.00 -10.45 17.81
C LYS A 157 8.84 -9.06 17.21
N MET A 158 8.19 -8.97 16.07
CA MET A 158 7.95 -7.71 15.39
C MET A 158 6.97 -6.84 16.17
N GLU A 159 5.92 -7.43 16.74
CA GLU A 159 4.99 -6.73 17.64
C GLU A 159 5.72 -6.04 18.77
N GLN A 160 6.52 -6.79 19.48
CA GLN A 160 7.23 -6.30 20.64
C GLN A 160 8.17 -5.13 20.29
N ILE A 161 8.91 -5.22 19.19
CA ILE A 161 9.84 -4.18 18.75
C ILE A 161 9.08 -2.92 18.34
N ILE A 162 8.00 -3.05 17.59
CA ILE A 162 7.20 -1.91 17.14
C ILE A 162 6.55 -1.20 18.33
N LYS A 163 5.95 -1.92 19.24
CA LYS A 163 5.34 -1.36 20.45
C LYS A 163 6.36 -0.65 21.33
N ALA A 164 7.52 -1.26 21.53
CA ALA A 164 8.60 -0.65 22.30
C ALA A 164 9.15 0.62 21.63
N ALA A 165 9.29 0.63 20.31
CA ALA A 165 9.83 1.74 19.56
C ALA A 165 8.91 2.97 19.57
N HIS A 166 7.62 2.76 19.59
CA HIS A 166 6.62 3.85 19.54
C HIS A 166 6.04 4.24 20.90
N TYR A 167 6.49 3.63 21.99
CA TYR A 167 5.96 3.88 23.34
C TYR A 167 4.41 3.73 23.40
N ILE A 168 3.86 2.85 22.60
CA ILE A 168 2.42 2.65 22.52
C ILE A 168 1.96 1.89 23.77
N ALA A 169 0.95 2.42 24.45
CA ALA A 169 0.35 1.74 25.58
C ALA A 169 -0.14 0.35 25.16
N PRO A 170 0.08 -0.70 25.97
CA PRO A 170 -0.32 -2.06 25.61
C PRO A 170 -1.79 -2.21 25.21
N ASN A 171 -2.63 -1.25 25.58
CA ASN A 171 -4.07 -1.25 25.30
C ASN A 171 -4.44 -0.47 24.03
N ASP A 172 -3.50 0.20 23.37
CA ASP A 172 -3.77 0.94 22.15
C ASP A 172 -3.68 0.00 20.94
N LYS A 173 -4.83 -0.62 20.63
CA LYS A 173 -4.93 -1.59 19.54
C LYS A 173 -4.94 -0.95 18.15
N GLN A 174 -5.05 0.39 18.06
CA GLN A 174 -5.19 1.09 16.78
C GLN A 174 -3.87 1.58 16.21
N ALA A 175 -2.83 1.66 17.02
CA ALA A 175 -1.60 2.32 16.64
C ALA A 175 -0.65 1.47 15.80
N VAL A 176 -0.76 0.14 15.85
CA VAL A 176 0.06 -0.76 15.02
C VAL A 176 -0.79 -1.96 14.59
N MET A 177 -1.08 -2.01 13.30
CA MET A 177 -1.58 -3.20 12.64
C MET A 177 -0.50 -3.72 11.72
N TYR A 178 -0.24 -5.04 11.72
CA TYR A 178 0.63 -5.64 10.73
C TYR A 178 0.03 -6.90 10.17
N LEU A 179 0.39 -7.12 8.92
CA LEU A 179 -0.10 -8.21 8.14
C LEU A 179 1.02 -9.22 7.96
N ASN A 180 0.69 -10.46 8.27
CA ASN A 180 1.48 -11.60 7.91
C ASN A 180 0.99 -12.06 6.54
N ALA A 181 1.78 -11.81 5.49
CA ALA A 181 1.39 -12.11 4.13
C ALA A 181 1.05 -13.60 3.94
N GLU A 182 1.82 -14.49 4.56
CA GLU A 182 1.57 -15.93 4.52
C GLU A 182 0.23 -16.28 5.20
N ALA A 183 -0.05 -15.69 6.36
CA ALA A 183 -1.31 -15.89 7.05
C ALA A 183 -2.50 -15.37 6.26
N MET A 184 -2.33 -14.26 5.55
CA MET A 184 -3.37 -13.72 4.65
C MET A 184 -3.63 -14.66 3.48
N PHE A 185 -2.58 -15.19 2.84
CA PHE A 185 -2.74 -16.20 1.79
C PHE A 185 -3.45 -17.43 2.31
N SER A 186 -3.11 -17.91 3.51
CA SER A 186 -3.78 -19.04 4.15
C SER A 186 -5.26 -18.76 4.41
N MET A 187 -5.60 -17.54 4.82
CA MET A 187 -7.00 -17.13 5.00
C MET A 187 -7.77 -17.10 3.68
N VAL A 188 -7.15 -16.60 2.61
CA VAL A 188 -7.76 -16.58 1.27
C VAL A 188 -7.98 -18.02 0.79
N ASP A 189 -6.99 -18.88 0.90
CA ASP A 189 -7.10 -20.29 0.51
C ASP A 189 -8.21 -21.01 1.28
N ASN A 190 -8.33 -20.75 2.58
CA ASN A 190 -9.38 -21.34 3.40
C ASN A 190 -10.78 -20.87 3.01
N LEU A 191 -10.93 -19.63 2.54
CA LEU A 191 -12.19 -19.11 2.03
C LEU A 191 -12.61 -19.80 0.73
N PHE A 192 -11.64 -20.13 -0.13
CA PHE A 192 -11.91 -20.83 -1.38
C PHE A 192 -12.10 -22.35 -1.18
N ASN A 193 -11.40 -22.93 -0.21
CA ASN A 193 -11.50 -24.37 0.07
C ASN A 193 -12.68 -24.73 0.99
N GLY A 194 -13.37 -23.75 1.56
CA GLY A 194 -14.56 -23.93 2.41
C GLY A 194 -15.89 -23.89 1.64
N ILE A 195 -15.85 -23.84 0.32
CA ILE A 195 -16.98 -23.97 -0.59
C ILE A 195 -16.84 -25.31 -1.31
#